data_ccc444253f5d0b9cf131a09540b43eea
#
_entry.id   ccc444253f5d0b9cf131a09540b43eea
#
_cell.length_a   1.000
_cell.length_b   1.000
_cell.length_c   1.000
_cell.angle_alpha   90.00
_cell.angle_beta   90.00
_cell.angle_gamma   90.00
#
_symmetry.space_group_name_H-M   'P 1'
#
loop_
_entity.id
_entity.type
_entity.pdbx_description
1 polymer ?
#
loop_
_entity_poly.entity_id
_entity_poly.type
_entity_poly.pdbx_seq_one_letter_code
_entity_poly.pdbx_strand_id
1 'polypeptide(L)'
;MKKFLTLALAAVMTLSLLAGCGGNNSAASASGSAAPVGGDLIFTTGGETGTYYAFGGVIAQDVSANTATNVTAISSDGSKANVLLLQSGDAQLAFCQSDVMAYAYAGTNLFAKDGAVDCFSTVAALYQETVQIVTCDPEIKTVADLKGKNVSIGSAGSGVYFNAIDVLGAYGLTEDDITPTYQSFGDSADALKDGKIDAAFIVAGAPTTAITDLSTSKTAYLVSLDEEHVSGLLEISEYYQAATIPAGTYAGVDEDVTTVAVSAVIIAADTVSEDAIYTLCADIFDNAADLTDSHAKYAELSVENGASITSVPYHPGAAKYFKEKGFEVETK
;
A
#
# COMPACT_ATOMS: atom_id res chain seq x y z
N MET A 1 5.23 -41.93 -52.33
CA MET A 1 6.21 -43.02 -52.44
C MET A 1 7.05 -43.07 -51.17
N LYS A 2 6.95 -44.21 -50.49
CA LYS A 2 8.00 -44.90 -49.67
C LYS A 2 8.60 -44.12 -48.53
N LYS A 3 8.80 -44.56 -47.31
CA LYS A 3 8.50 -45.84 -46.55
C LYS A 3 8.90 -45.54 -45.11
N PHE A 4 8.10 -46.03 -44.15
CA PHE A 4 8.40 -46.66 -42.88
C PHE A 4 9.87 -46.75 -42.40
N LEU A 5 10.14 -46.43 -41.12
CA LEU A 5 10.78 -47.41 -40.24
C LEU A 5 10.48 -47.10 -38.76
N THR A 6 9.79 -48.03 -38.13
CA THR A 6 9.61 -48.25 -36.68
C THR A 6 10.89 -48.86 -36.09
N LEU A 7 11.26 -48.54 -34.84
CA LEU A 7 11.93 -49.49 -33.96
C LEU A 7 11.58 -49.24 -32.50
N ALA A 8 10.97 -50.23 -31.87
CA ALA A 8 10.70 -50.39 -30.46
C ALA A 8 11.85 -51.18 -29.79
N LEU A 9 12.15 -50.90 -28.53
CA LEU A 9 12.77 -51.86 -27.59
C LEU A 9 12.54 -51.30 -26.16
N ALA A 10 11.64 -51.84 -25.41
CA ALA A 10 11.63 -53.06 -24.57
C ALA A 10 12.23 -52.80 -23.15
N ALA A 11 11.36 -52.98 -22.22
CA ALA A 11 11.37 -52.97 -20.76
C ALA A 11 12.49 -53.81 -20.10
N VAL A 12 12.91 -53.38 -18.89
CA VAL A 12 13.29 -54.33 -17.82
C VAL A 12 12.70 -53.85 -16.50
N MET A 13 11.77 -54.64 -15.97
CA MET A 13 11.32 -54.63 -14.58
C MET A 13 12.36 -55.34 -13.72
N THR A 14 12.66 -54.79 -12.56
CA THR A 14 13.10 -55.62 -11.42
C THR A 14 12.29 -55.26 -10.19
N LEU A 15 11.45 -56.20 -9.82
CA LEU A 15 10.70 -56.29 -8.56
C LEU A 15 11.67 -56.74 -7.46
N SER A 16 11.68 -56.05 -6.31
CA SER A 16 12.14 -56.63 -5.07
C SER A 16 11.15 -56.32 -3.94
N LEU A 17 10.34 -57.32 -3.63
CA LEU A 17 9.54 -57.41 -2.42
C LEU A 17 10.44 -57.76 -1.23
N LEU A 18 10.32 -57.02 -0.14
CA LEU A 18 10.62 -57.52 1.18
C LEU A 18 9.59 -56.98 2.17
N ALA A 19 8.84 -57.90 2.71
CA ALA A 19 7.87 -57.72 3.77
C ALA A 19 8.58 -57.49 5.12
N GLY A 20 8.07 -56.57 5.94
CA GLY A 20 8.45 -56.41 7.33
C GLY A 20 7.27 -55.85 8.12
N CYS A 21 6.77 -56.65 9.04
CA CYS A 21 5.62 -56.40 9.92
C CYS A 21 5.82 -55.31 10.96
N GLY A 22 4.73 -54.61 11.27
CA GLY A 22 4.34 -54.32 12.64
C GLY A 22 4.78 -52.94 13.18
N GLY A 23 3.83 -52.05 13.36
CA GLY A 23 3.99 -50.84 14.15
C GLY A 23 2.79 -49.92 14.03
N ASN A 24 2.03 -49.88 15.09
CA ASN A 24 0.86 -49.03 15.32
C ASN A 24 1.21 -47.55 15.02
N ASN A 25 0.68 -46.97 13.96
CA ASN A 25 0.86 -45.54 13.67
C ASN A 25 -0.40 -44.77 14.03
N SER A 26 -0.36 -44.13 15.18
CA SER A 26 -1.17 -42.96 15.45
C SER A 26 -0.82 -41.91 14.39
N ALA A 27 -1.76 -41.55 13.54
CA ALA A 27 -1.64 -40.42 12.62
C ALA A 27 -1.55 -39.13 13.45
N ALA A 28 -0.35 -38.66 13.68
CA ALA A 28 -0.10 -37.28 14.06
C ALA A 28 -0.39 -36.43 12.82
N SER A 29 -1.49 -35.69 12.84
CA SER A 29 -1.70 -34.57 11.92
C SER A 29 -0.56 -33.58 12.16
N ALA A 30 0.43 -33.62 11.28
CA ALA A 30 1.41 -32.57 11.20
C ALA A 30 0.67 -31.36 10.59
N SER A 31 0.23 -30.44 11.44
CA SER A 31 0.06 -29.06 11.04
C SER A 31 1.45 -28.59 10.65
N GLY A 32 1.77 -28.65 9.39
CA GLY A 32 3.00 -28.10 8.83
C GLY A 32 2.92 -26.59 8.96
N SER A 33 3.51 -26.06 10.02
CA SER A 33 3.94 -24.66 10.03
C SER A 33 4.87 -24.52 8.82
N ALA A 34 4.46 -23.73 7.82
CA ALA A 34 5.35 -23.39 6.72
C ALA A 34 6.63 -22.79 7.31
N ALA A 35 7.79 -23.21 6.80
CA ALA A 35 9.05 -22.63 7.25
C ALA A 35 8.99 -21.10 6.98
N PRO A 36 9.50 -20.28 7.91
CA PRO A 36 9.51 -18.83 7.73
C PRO A 36 10.18 -18.46 6.41
N VAL A 37 9.54 -17.59 5.64
CA VAL A 37 10.10 -17.08 4.39
C VAL A 37 11.10 -15.98 4.73
N GLY A 38 12.35 -16.18 4.35
CA GLY A 38 13.44 -15.21 4.43
C GLY A 38 14.28 -15.33 3.17
N GLY A 39 14.93 -14.25 2.75
CA GLY A 39 15.80 -14.22 1.57
C GLY A 39 15.21 -13.45 0.40
N ASP A 40 14.28 -13.99 -0.34
CA ASP A 40 13.65 -13.31 -1.48
C ASP A 40 12.22 -12.89 -1.14
N LEU A 41 11.95 -11.58 -1.08
CA LEU A 41 10.64 -11.01 -0.76
C LEU A 41 10.13 -10.14 -1.91
N ILE A 42 8.88 -10.34 -2.31
CA ILE A 42 8.18 -9.45 -3.23
C ILE A 42 7.48 -8.37 -2.39
N PHE A 43 7.79 -7.11 -2.70
CA PHE A 43 7.22 -5.94 -2.06
C PHE A 43 6.26 -5.25 -3.03
N THR A 44 4.97 -5.43 -2.85
CA THR A 44 3.94 -4.77 -3.66
C THR A 44 3.71 -3.34 -3.18
N THR A 45 3.70 -2.39 -4.10
CA THR A 45 3.75 -0.96 -3.81
C THR A 45 2.47 -0.23 -4.22
N GLY A 46 2.45 0.44 -5.36
CA GLY A 46 1.33 1.18 -5.93
C GLY A 46 1.60 1.47 -7.40
N GLY A 47 0.82 2.36 -7.98
CA GLY A 47 1.05 2.82 -9.36
C GLY A 47 2.37 3.57 -9.51
N GLU A 48 3.02 3.46 -10.67
CA GLU A 48 4.38 3.94 -10.93
C GLU A 48 4.59 5.45 -10.73
N THR A 49 3.52 6.24 -10.78
CA THR A 49 3.55 7.70 -10.55
C THR A 49 3.14 8.10 -9.13
N GLY A 50 3.00 7.12 -8.22
CA GLY A 50 2.68 7.31 -6.81
C GLY A 50 3.91 7.18 -5.91
N THR A 51 3.78 7.65 -4.67
CA THR A 51 4.86 7.65 -3.67
C THR A 51 5.23 6.24 -3.23
N TYR A 52 4.29 5.30 -3.12
CA TYR A 52 4.56 3.90 -2.77
C TYR A 52 5.59 3.26 -3.71
N TYR A 53 5.42 3.44 -5.03
CA TYR A 53 6.33 2.84 -6.01
C TYR A 53 7.72 3.45 -5.93
N ALA A 54 7.82 4.78 -5.92
CA ALA A 54 9.10 5.47 -5.88
C ALA A 54 9.87 5.16 -4.58
N PHE A 55 9.21 5.31 -3.42
CA PHE A 55 9.83 5.09 -2.13
C PHE A 55 10.10 3.60 -1.86
N GLY A 56 9.14 2.72 -2.21
CA GLY A 56 9.31 1.28 -2.09
C GLY A 56 10.45 0.73 -2.93
N GLY A 57 10.68 1.31 -4.10
CA GLY A 57 11.84 0.97 -4.95
C GLY A 57 13.17 1.31 -4.27
N VAL A 58 13.27 2.47 -3.62
CA VAL A 58 14.48 2.86 -2.86
C VAL A 58 14.68 1.96 -1.66
N ILE A 59 13.63 1.72 -0.85
CA ILE A 59 13.68 0.79 0.29
C ILE A 59 14.14 -0.60 -0.16
N ALA A 60 13.54 -1.14 -1.23
CA ALA A 60 13.88 -2.47 -1.73
C ALA A 60 15.34 -2.56 -2.18
N GLN A 61 15.85 -1.52 -2.84
CA GLN A 61 17.24 -1.46 -3.27
C GLN A 61 18.20 -1.39 -2.09
N ASP A 62 17.90 -0.56 -1.09
CA ASP A 62 18.76 -0.33 0.06
C ASP A 62 18.83 -1.58 0.95
N VAL A 63 17.69 -2.14 1.34
CA VAL A 63 17.60 -3.40 2.10
C VAL A 63 18.34 -4.55 1.39
N SER A 64 18.17 -4.68 0.08
CA SER A 64 18.86 -5.73 -0.70
C SER A 64 20.37 -5.53 -0.77
N ALA A 65 20.83 -4.29 -0.72
CA ALA A 65 22.27 -3.98 -0.75
C ALA A 65 22.93 -4.18 0.63
N ASN A 66 22.22 -3.90 1.72
CA ASN A 66 22.80 -3.83 3.05
C ASN A 66 22.50 -5.06 3.92
N THR A 67 21.55 -5.90 3.54
CA THR A 67 21.10 -7.05 4.34
C THR A 67 21.20 -8.38 3.57
N ALA A 68 20.94 -9.49 4.25
CA ALA A 68 20.82 -10.80 3.60
C ALA A 68 19.45 -11.04 2.93
N THR A 69 18.53 -10.09 3.03
CA THR A 69 17.17 -10.16 2.45
C THR A 69 17.15 -9.47 1.11
N ASN A 70 16.79 -10.19 0.05
CA ASN A 70 16.60 -9.61 -1.28
C ASN A 70 15.12 -9.17 -1.44
N VAL A 71 14.89 -7.89 -1.69
CA VAL A 71 13.55 -7.32 -1.85
C VAL A 71 13.34 -6.85 -3.28
N THR A 72 12.28 -7.31 -3.91
CA THR A 72 11.87 -6.87 -5.25
C THR A 72 10.59 -6.05 -5.16
N ALA A 73 10.68 -4.75 -5.41
CA ALA A 73 9.51 -3.88 -5.49
C ALA A 73 8.76 -4.08 -6.81
N ILE A 74 7.44 -4.23 -6.74
CA ILE A 74 6.55 -4.33 -7.90
C ILE A 74 5.41 -3.29 -7.81
N SER A 75 4.92 -2.83 -8.96
CA SER A 75 3.76 -1.95 -9.04
C SER A 75 2.44 -2.73 -8.79
N SER A 76 1.41 -2.01 -8.35
CA SER A 76 0.08 -2.56 -8.11
C SER A 76 -1.00 -1.48 -8.23
N ASP A 77 -2.26 -1.88 -8.02
CA ASP A 77 -3.41 -0.95 -7.94
C ASP A 77 -3.57 -0.28 -6.56
N GLY A 78 -2.70 -0.57 -5.59
CA GLY A 78 -2.68 0.06 -4.27
C GLY A 78 -3.24 -0.83 -3.14
N SER A 79 -3.65 -0.21 -2.04
CA SER A 79 -3.80 -0.83 -0.72
C SER A 79 -4.68 -2.09 -0.68
N LYS A 80 -5.88 -2.08 -1.28
CA LYS A 80 -6.76 -3.26 -1.30
C LYS A 80 -6.14 -4.40 -2.11
N ALA A 81 -5.61 -4.09 -3.30
CA ALA A 81 -4.94 -5.08 -4.14
C ALA A 81 -3.74 -5.68 -3.41
N ASN A 82 -2.98 -4.88 -2.70
CA ASN A 82 -1.81 -5.28 -1.93
C ASN A 82 -2.15 -6.29 -0.82
N VAL A 83 -3.20 -6.03 -0.05
CA VAL A 83 -3.70 -6.98 0.96
C VAL A 83 -4.09 -8.32 0.34
N LEU A 84 -4.76 -8.29 -0.82
CA LEU A 84 -5.14 -9.52 -1.53
C LEU A 84 -3.94 -10.29 -2.10
N LEU A 85 -2.87 -9.58 -2.52
CA LEU A 85 -1.61 -10.22 -2.94
C LEU A 85 -0.87 -10.89 -1.77
N LEU A 86 -0.92 -10.30 -0.56
CA LEU A 86 -0.43 -10.99 0.65
C LEU A 86 -1.27 -12.22 0.96
N GLN A 87 -2.60 -12.12 0.87
CA GLN A 87 -3.52 -13.23 1.14
C GLN A 87 -3.32 -14.41 0.17
N SER A 88 -3.08 -14.13 -1.11
CA SER A 88 -2.79 -15.17 -2.11
C SER A 88 -1.38 -15.76 -2.00
N GLY A 89 -0.47 -15.09 -1.29
CA GLY A 89 0.95 -15.46 -1.19
C GLY A 89 1.80 -14.98 -2.37
N ASP A 90 1.24 -14.16 -3.26
CA ASP A 90 1.95 -13.60 -4.42
C ASP A 90 2.90 -12.46 -4.02
N ALA A 91 2.74 -11.89 -2.83
CA ALA A 91 3.65 -10.94 -2.22
C ALA A 91 3.90 -11.28 -0.75
N GLN A 92 5.02 -10.81 -0.19
CA GLN A 92 5.41 -11.00 1.20
C GLN A 92 5.43 -9.71 1.99
N LEU A 93 5.66 -8.58 1.31
CA LEU A 93 5.61 -7.23 1.85
C LEU A 93 4.64 -6.39 1.02
N ALA A 94 3.99 -5.44 1.65
CA ALA A 94 3.09 -4.54 0.96
C ALA A 94 3.07 -3.14 1.59
N PHE A 95 2.94 -2.11 0.77
CA PHE A 95 2.41 -0.83 1.25
C PHE A 95 0.90 -0.90 1.41
N CYS A 96 0.39 -0.28 2.45
CA CYS A 96 -1.04 -0.17 2.70
C CYS A 96 -1.34 1.13 3.46
N GLN A 97 -2.51 1.73 3.20
CA GLN A 97 -3.04 2.79 4.06
C GLN A 97 -3.49 2.21 5.40
N SER A 98 -3.32 2.98 6.48
CA SER A 98 -3.67 2.57 7.85
C SER A 98 -5.16 2.23 8.03
N ASP A 99 -6.05 2.93 7.36
CA ASP A 99 -7.49 2.67 7.32
C ASP A 99 -7.79 1.36 6.57
N VAL A 100 -7.23 1.18 5.37
CA VAL A 100 -7.48 0.00 4.54
C VAL A 100 -6.99 -1.28 5.20
N MET A 101 -5.79 -1.26 5.82
CA MET A 101 -5.30 -2.44 6.53
C MET A 101 -6.18 -2.81 7.73
N ALA A 102 -6.69 -1.81 8.46
CA ALA A 102 -7.62 -2.03 9.57
C ALA A 102 -8.97 -2.60 9.09
N TYR A 103 -9.50 -2.06 7.99
CA TYR A 103 -10.73 -2.58 7.38
C TYR A 103 -10.56 -4.02 6.87
N ALA A 104 -9.41 -4.33 6.28
CA ALA A 104 -9.10 -5.69 5.84
C ALA A 104 -9.01 -6.65 7.02
N TYR A 105 -8.25 -6.28 8.04
CA TYR A 105 -8.04 -7.10 9.23
C TYR A 105 -9.35 -7.40 9.99
N ALA A 106 -10.23 -6.40 10.08
CA ALA A 106 -11.55 -6.54 10.72
C ALA A 106 -12.64 -7.15 9.80
N GLY A 107 -12.41 -7.25 8.49
CA GLY A 107 -13.44 -7.68 7.53
C GLY A 107 -14.58 -6.68 7.39
N THR A 108 -14.28 -5.38 7.43
CA THR A 108 -15.26 -4.30 7.35
C THR A 108 -15.14 -3.50 6.05
N ASN A 109 -16.02 -2.53 5.83
CA ASN A 109 -16.02 -1.69 4.63
C ASN A 109 -16.02 -2.51 3.33
N LEU A 110 -15.11 -2.26 2.40
CA LEU A 110 -15.00 -3.01 1.14
C LEU A 110 -14.61 -4.49 1.33
N PHE A 111 -14.17 -4.87 2.51
CA PHE A 111 -13.88 -6.28 2.85
C PHE A 111 -15.09 -6.98 3.51
N ALA A 112 -16.19 -6.27 3.77
CA ALA A 112 -17.38 -6.87 4.40
C ALA A 112 -17.99 -8.06 3.64
N LYS A 113 -17.77 -8.13 2.31
CA LYS A 113 -18.22 -9.25 1.46
C LYS A 113 -17.18 -10.37 1.36
N ASP A 114 -15.91 -10.00 1.46
CA ASP A 114 -14.77 -10.91 1.28
C ASP A 114 -14.37 -11.57 2.62
N GLY A 115 -14.81 -10.99 3.75
CA GLY A 115 -14.44 -11.39 5.10
C GLY A 115 -13.13 -10.79 5.57
N ALA A 116 -12.74 -11.09 6.81
CA ALA A 116 -11.48 -10.64 7.38
C ALA A 116 -10.28 -11.27 6.66
N VAL A 117 -9.26 -10.44 6.42
CA VAL A 117 -7.94 -10.86 5.91
C VAL A 117 -6.95 -10.56 7.03
N ASP A 118 -6.58 -11.57 7.80
CA ASP A 118 -5.76 -11.47 9.02
C ASP A 118 -4.42 -12.22 8.93
N CYS A 119 -4.00 -12.58 7.71
CA CYS A 119 -2.76 -13.32 7.45
C CYS A 119 -1.52 -12.43 7.34
N PHE A 120 -1.63 -11.18 7.75
CA PHE A 120 -0.55 -10.20 7.75
C PHE A 120 -0.44 -9.48 9.09
N SER A 121 0.68 -8.82 9.30
CA SER A 121 0.98 -8.01 10.49
C SER A 121 1.60 -6.68 10.08
N THR A 122 1.50 -5.69 10.96
CA THR A 122 2.14 -4.37 10.80
C THR A 122 3.66 -4.49 10.88
N VAL A 123 4.36 -3.84 9.96
CA VAL A 123 5.81 -3.65 10.05
C VAL A 123 6.11 -2.27 10.62
N ALA A 124 5.66 -1.21 9.96
CA ALA A 124 5.88 0.15 10.45
C ALA A 124 4.94 1.15 9.76
N ALA A 125 4.51 2.20 10.46
CA ALA A 125 4.02 3.43 9.85
C ALA A 125 5.21 4.27 9.38
N LEU A 126 5.08 4.92 8.21
CA LEU A 126 6.21 5.65 7.61
C LEU A 126 5.94 7.15 7.50
N TYR A 127 5.01 7.56 6.68
CA TYR A 127 4.71 8.96 6.38
C TYR A 127 3.21 9.18 6.18
N GLN A 128 2.80 10.44 6.11
CA GLN A 128 1.41 10.80 5.84
C GLN A 128 1.10 10.76 4.36
N GLU A 129 -0.04 10.17 4.02
CA GLU A 129 -0.65 10.21 2.69
C GLU A 129 -1.80 11.21 2.70
N THR A 130 -1.53 12.38 2.15
CA THR A 130 -2.51 13.47 2.09
C THR A 130 -3.56 13.19 1.00
N VAL A 131 -4.82 13.46 1.31
CA VAL A 131 -5.90 13.48 0.32
C VAL A 131 -5.74 14.73 -0.53
N GLN A 132 -5.39 14.55 -1.79
CA GLN A 132 -5.16 15.63 -2.75
C GLN A 132 -6.25 15.57 -3.81
N ILE A 133 -7.08 16.61 -3.90
CA ILE A 133 -8.09 16.72 -4.94
C ILE A 133 -7.55 17.71 -5.97
N VAL A 134 -7.10 17.19 -7.11
CA VAL A 134 -6.43 17.98 -8.15
C VAL A 134 -7.37 18.24 -9.31
N THR A 135 -7.33 19.46 -9.83
CA THR A 135 -8.09 19.90 -11.01
C THR A 135 -7.25 20.84 -11.89
N CYS A 136 -7.63 20.95 -13.18
CA CYS A 136 -7.13 22.00 -14.08
C CYS A 136 -8.17 23.12 -14.31
N ASP A 137 -9.34 23.02 -13.69
CA ASP A 137 -10.42 24.02 -13.79
C ASP A 137 -10.38 24.98 -12.59
N PRO A 138 -10.05 26.28 -12.76
CA PRO A 138 -9.99 27.24 -11.66
C PRO A 138 -11.35 27.53 -11.01
N GLU A 139 -12.45 27.08 -11.59
CA GLU A 139 -13.79 27.26 -11.02
C GLU A 139 -14.17 26.15 -10.02
N ILE A 140 -13.43 25.05 -9.98
CA ILE A 140 -13.58 24.00 -8.96
C ILE A 140 -12.74 24.39 -7.74
N LYS A 141 -13.38 24.96 -6.73
CA LYS A 141 -12.74 25.54 -5.53
C LYS A 141 -13.05 24.78 -4.25
N THR A 142 -14.17 24.05 -4.24
CA THR A 142 -14.64 23.26 -3.11
C THR A 142 -15.05 21.86 -3.56
N VAL A 143 -15.16 20.93 -2.64
CA VAL A 143 -15.66 19.58 -2.94
C VAL A 143 -17.09 19.61 -3.47
N ALA A 144 -17.91 20.59 -3.04
CA ALA A 144 -19.29 20.76 -3.53
C ALA A 144 -19.34 21.06 -5.04
N ASP A 145 -18.30 21.68 -5.60
CA ASP A 145 -18.21 21.98 -7.04
C ASP A 145 -17.99 20.72 -7.91
N LEU A 146 -17.68 19.58 -7.29
CA LEU A 146 -17.54 18.29 -7.97
C LEU A 146 -18.90 17.71 -8.42
N LYS A 147 -20.01 18.24 -7.92
CA LYS A 147 -21.34 17.74 -8.32
C LYS A 147 -21.57 17.86 -9.84
N GLY A 148 -21.90 16.72 -10.45
CA GLY A 148 -22.10 16.59 -11.91
C GLY A 148 -20.82 16.57 -12.74
N LYS A 149 -19.64 16.58 -12.13
CA LYS A 149 -18.34 16.55 -12.80
C LYS A 149 -17.87 15.11 -13.05
N ASN A 150 -16.93 14.97 -14.00
CA ASN A 150 -16.21 13.72 -14.24
C ASN A 150 -15.04 13.67 -13.28
N VAL A 151 -15.05 12.76 -12.33
CA VAL A 151 -14.06 12.70 -11.24
C VAL A 151 -13.39 11.34 -11.16
N SER A 152 -12.05 11.30 -11.20
CA SER A 152 -11.32 10.09 -10.88
C SER A 152 -11.27 9.90 -9.37
N ILE A 153 -11.74 8.74 -8.90
CA ILE A 153 -11.79 8.37 -7.48
C ILE A 153 -10.82 7.23 -7.15
N GLY A 154 -9.74 7.14 -7.93
CA GLY A 154 -8.68 6.14 -7.77
C GLY A 154 -8.97 4.82 -8.48
N SER A 155 -7.96 3.96 -8.61
CA SER A 155 -8.10 2.60 -9.16
C SER A 155 -9.04 1.75 -8.30
N ALA A 156 -9.73 0.79 -8.91
CA ALA A 156 -10.71 -0.08 -8.24
C ALA A 156 -10.11 -0.91 -7.08
N GLY A 157 -8.78 -1.15 -7.09
CA GLY A 157 -8.04 -1.83 -6.03
C GLY A 157 -7.32 -0.91 -5.05
N SER A 158 -7.55 0.42 -5.12
CA SER A 158 -6.85 1.40 -4.29
C SER A 158 -7.57 1.70 -2.97
N GLY A 159 -6.82 2.28 -2.02
CA GLY A 159 -7.39 2.90 -0.83
C GLY A 159 -8.01 4.26 -1.11
N VAL A 160 -7.61 4.91 -2.21
CA VAL A 160 -8.10 6.24 -2.63
C VAL A 160 -9.63 6.27 -2.77
N TYR A 161 -10.22 5.17 -3.25
CA TYR A 161 -11.67 5.04 -3.38
C TYR A 161 -12.40 5.29 -2.05
N PHE A 162 -11.92 4.71 -0.94
CA PHE A 162 -12.54 4.91 0.37
C PHE A 162 -12.48 6.38 0.79
N ASN A 163 -11.30 6.97 0.67
CA ASN A 163 -11.10 8.37 1.06
C ASN A 163 -11.92 9.32 0.17
N ALA A 164 -12.08 9.03 -1.13
CA ALA A 164 -12.92 9.82 -2.02
C ALA A 164 -14.40 9.74 -1.60
N ILE A 165 -14.91 8.56 -1.27
CA ILE A 165 -16.29 8.38 -0.80
C ILE A 165 -16.53 9.08 0.53
N ASP A 166 -15.59 8.99 1.49
CA ASP A 166 -15.69 9.67 2.78
C ASP A 166 -15.70 11.19 2.61
N VAL A 167 -14.79 11.74 1.80
CA VAL A 167 -14.73 13.19 1.55
C VAL A 167 -15.98 13.68 0.81
N LEU A 168 -16.44 12.99 -0.23
CA LEU A 168 -17.71 13.33 -0.90
C LEU A 168 -18.87 13.30 0.10
N GLY A 169 -18.93 12.25 0.93
CA GLY A 169 -19.97 12.08 1.94
C GLY A 169 -19.98 13.18 2.99
N ALA A 170 -18.81 13.65 3.44
CA ALA A 170 -18.70 14.78 4.36
C ALA A 170 -19.36 16.05 3.80
N TYR A 171 -19.27 16.27 2.49
CA TYR A 171 -19.93 17.39 1.78
C TYR A 171 -21.35 17.08 1.30
N GLY A 172 -21.94 15.97 1.77
CA GLY A 172 -23.32 15.56 1.40
C GLY A 172 -23.45 15.10 -0.05
N LEU A 173 -22.36 14.74 -0.70
CA LEU A 173 -22.32 14.15 -2.03
C LEU A 173 -22.18 12.63 -1.93
N THR A 174 -22.67 11.94 -2.95
CA THR A 174 -22.48 10.50 -3.14
C THR A 174 -21.79 10.25 -4.47
N GLU A 175 -21.36 9.01 -4.70
CA GLU A 175 -20.82 8.60 -5.99
C GLU A 175 -21.79 8.86 -7.16
N ASP A 176 -23.11 8.80 -6.93
CA ASP A 176 -24.15 9.08 -7.92
C ASP A 176 -24.27 10.58 -8.25
N ASP A 177 -23.72 11.47 -7.43
CA ASP A 177 -23.70 12.91 -7.68
C ASP A 177 -22.58 13.37 -8.62
N ILE A 178 -21.65 12.48 -8.97
CA ILE A 178 -20.55 12.70 -9.91
C ILE A 178 -20.63 11.69 -11.06
N THR A 179 -19.77 11.85 -12.07
CA THR A 179 -19.49 10.80 -13.06
C THR A 179 -18.14 10.17 -12.69
N PRO A 180 -18.12 9.06 -11.92
CA PRO A 180 -16.87 8.51 -11.41
C PRO A 180 -16.06 7.81 -12.49
N THR A 181 -14.74 7.93 -12.42
CA THR A 181 -13.80 7.11 -13.18
C THR A 181 -12.82 6.45 -12.21
N TYR A 182 -12.37 5.24 -12.55
CA TYR A 182 -11.51 4.41 -11.69
C TYR A 182 -10.17 4.25 -12.39
N GLN A 183 -9.26 5.19 -12.13
CA GLN A 183 -8.00 5.33 -12.87
C GLN A 183 -6.79 5.35 -11.92
N SER A 184 -5.62 4.97 -12.45
CA SER A 184 -4.35 5.22 -11.78
C SER A 184 -4.05 6.73 -11.70
N PHE A 185 -3.09 7.13 -10.87
CA PHE A 185 -2.69 8.54 -10.78
C PHE A 185 -2.15 9.09 -12.11
N GLY A 186 -1.37 8.28 -12.84
CA GLY A 186 -0.85 8.66 -14.14
C GLY A 186 -1.95 8.85 -15.18
N ASP A 187 -2.87 7.88 -15.28
CA ASP A 187 -4.01 7.97 -16.19
C ASP A 187 -4.92 9.16 -15.84
N SER A 188 -5.10 9.44 -14.54
CA SER A 188 -5.87 10.60 -14.07
C SER A 188 -5.20 11.92 -14.45
N ALA A 189 -3.87 12.02 -14.28
CA ALA A 189 -3.13 13.21 -14.71
C ALA A 189 -3.21 13.44 -16.22
N ASP A 190 -3.11 12.38 -17.01
CA ASP A 190 -3.26 12.47 -18.47
C ASP A 190 -4.70 12.81 -18.90
N ALA A 191 -5.70 12.24 -18.21
CA ALA A 191 -7.11 12.57 -18.46
C ALA A 191 -7.43 14.03 -18.10
N LEU A 192 -6.84 14.59 -17.04
CA LEU A 192 -6.92 16.01 -16.68
C LEU A 192 -6.26 16.90 -17.76
N LYS A 193 -5.06 16.53 -18.23
CA LYS A 193 -4.37 17.24 -19.32
C LYS A 193 -5.21 17.31 -20.59
N ASP A 194 -5.89 16.22 -20.91
CA ASP A 194 -6.74 16.07 -22.09
C ASP A 194 -8.15 16.68 -21.91
N GLY A 195 -8.53 17.10 -20.69
CA GLY A 195 -9.87 17.60 -20.37
C GLY A 195 -10.96 16.51 -20.44
N LYS A 196 -10.60 15.26 -20.24
CA LYS A 196 -11.53 14.12 -20.21
C LYS A 196 -12.18 13.92 -18.84
N ILE A 197 -11.52 14.36 -17.79
CA ILE A 197 -12.06 14.47 -16.43
C ILE A 197 -11.83 15.88 -15.90
N ASP A 198 -12.64 16.26 -14.91
CA ASP A 198 -12.64 17.59 -14.33
C ASP A 198 -11.78 17.65 -13.05
N ALA A 199 -11.72 16.57 -12.29
CA ALA A 199 -10.93 16.46 -11.07
C ALA A 199 -10.48 15.01 -10.82
N ALA A 200 -9.48 14.84 -9.94
CA ALA A 200 -9.01 13.53 -9.51
C ALA A 200 -8.64 13.54 -8.03
N PHE A 201 -9.03 12.50 -7.31
CA PHE A 201 -8.52 12.18 -5.98
C PHE A 201 -7.18 11.44 -6.11
N ILE A 202 -6.18 11.93 -5.40
CA ILE A 202 -4.85 11.35 -5.28
C ILE A 202 -4.52 11.31 -3.80
N VAL A 203 -4.43 10.12 -3.21
CA VAL A 203 -4.06 9.94 -1.80
C VAL A 203 -2.67 9.33 -1.77
N ALA A 204 -1.71 10.16 -1.42
CA ALA A 204 -0.29 9.81 -1.50
C ALA A 204 0.55 10.80 -0.70
N GLY A 205 1.82 10.48 -0.48
CA GLY A 205 2.79 11.45 0.05
C GLY A 205 3.00 12.61 -0.93
N ALA A 206 2.81 13.84 -0.45
CA ALA A 206 3.13 15.04 -1.21
C ALA A 206 4.64 15.38 -1.09
N PRO A 207 5.30 15.89 -2.16
CA PRO A 207 4.80 15.98 -3.52
C PRO A 207 4.66 14.60 -4.20
N THR A 208 3.57 14.41 -4.98
CA THR A 208 3.30 13.19 -5.74
C THR A 208 3.73 13.38 -7.19
N THR A 209 4.42 12.41 -7.78
CA THR A 209 4.96 12.50 -9.14
C THR A 209 3.89 12.84 -10.17
N ALA A 210 2.71 12.20 -10.12
CA ALA A 210 1.62 12.47 -11.07
C ALA A 210 1.17 13.93 -11.07
N ILE A 211 1.09 14.58 -9.90
CA ILE A 211 0.69 16.01 -9.80
C ILE A 211 1.84 16.90 -10.24
N THR A 212 3.08 16.55 -9.88
CA THR A 212 4.28 17.28 -10.33
C THR A 212 4.34 17.29 -11.85
N ASP A 213 4.17 16.15 -12.51
CA ASP A 213 4.19 16.02 -13.96
C ASP A 213 3.01 16.78 -14.62
N LEU A 214 1.82 16.71 -14.03
CA LEU A 214 0.68 17.51 -14.48
C LEU A 214 1.00 19.00 -14.46
N SER A 215 1.58 19.50 -13.36
CA SER A 215 1.88 20.91 -13.14
C SER A 215 3.00 21.45 -14.04
N THR A 216 3.78 20.60 -14.71
CA THR A 216 4.76 21.02 -15.74
C THR A 216 4.11 21.45 -17.06
N SER A 217 2.91 20.97 -17.35
CA SER A 217 2.24 21.13 -18.65
C SER A 217 0.91 21.86 -18.58
N LYS A 218 0.27 21.88 -17.42
CA LYS A 218 -1.01 22.55 -17.14
C LYS A 218 -0.91 23.27 -15.79
N THR A 219 -1.73 24.30 -15.60
CA THR A 219 -1.93 24.84 -14.25
C THR A 219 -2.75 23.82 -13.47
N ALA A 220 -2.16 23.30 -12.40
CA ALA A 220 -2.83 22.41 -11.46
C ALA A 220 -3.30 23.23 -10.25
N TYR A 221 -4.52 22.98 -9.81
CA TYR A 221 -5.10 23.52 -8.59
C TYR A 221 -5.40 22.39 -7.64
N LEU A 222 -5.22 22.61 -6.34
CA LEU A 222 -5.66 21.71 -5.30
C LEU A 222 -6.89 22.29 -4.60
N VAL A 223 -7.91 21.45 -4.41
CA VAL A 223 -9.11 21.84 -3.68
C VAL A 223 -8.85 21.68 -2.18
N SER A 224 -8.94 22.78 -1.43
CA SER A 224 -8.81 22.79 0.03
C SER A 224 -10.11 22.32 0.67
N LEU A 225 -9.99 21.56 1.76
CA LEU A 225 -11.09 21.25 2.67
C LEU A 225 -11.23 22.40 3.68
N ASP A 226 -12.45 22.71 4.08
CA ASP A 226 -12.67 23.64 5.18
C ASP A 226 -12.61 22.93 6.54
N GLU A 227 -12.42 23.71 7.63
CA GLU A 227 -12.22 23.20 8.98
C GLU A 227 -13.42 22.37 9.51
N GLU A 228 -14.65 22.71 9.09
CA GLU A 228 -15.87 21.98 9.53
C GLU A 228 -15.84 20.56 8.96
N HIS A 229 -15.56 20.42 7.66
CA HIS A 229 -15.52 19.11 7.00
C HIS A 229 -14.30 18.29 7.38
N VAL A 230 -13.14 18.93 7.63
CA VAL A 230 -11.99 18.24 8.24
C VAL A 230 -12.39 17.66 9.60
N SER A 231 -13.02 18.45 10.48
CA SER A 231 -13.49 17.95 11.79
C SER A 231 -14.47 16.80 11.64
N GLY A 232 -15.42 16.89 10.69
CA GLY A 232 -16.36 15.82 10.40
C GLY A 232 -15.69 14.53 9.95
N LEU A 233 -14.64 14.62 9.10
CA LEU A 233 -13.88 13.45 8.66
C LEU A 233 -13.12 12.77 9.80
N LEU A 234 -12.55 13.55 10.73
CA LEU A 234 -11.89 13.01 11.94
C LEU A 234 -12.89 12.30 12.88
N GLU A 235 -14.17 12.69 12.87
CA GLU A 235 -15.24 12.00 13.61
C GLU A 235 -15.71 10.71 12.90
N ILE A 236 -15.66 10.66 11.56
CA ILE A 236 -16.05 9.48 10.76
C ILE A 236 -15.05 8.34 10.96
N SER A 237 -13.76 8.65 11.01
CA SER A 237 -12.72 7.61 11.07
C SER A 237 -11.51 8.07 11.89
N GLU A 238 -11.16 7.26 12.89
CA GLU A 238 -9.95 7.46 13.72
C GLU A 238 -8.63 7.40 12.96
N TYR A 239 -8.66 6.94 11.70
CA TYR A 239 -7.45 6.83 10.86
C TYR A 239 -7.10 8.14 10.16
N TYR A 240 -8.04 9.09 10.09
CA TYR A 240 -7.75 10.41 9.54
C TYR A 240 -7.03 11.30 10.54
N GLN A 241 -6.14 12.12 9.99
CA GLN A 241 -5.45 13.20 10.69
C GLN A 241 -5.61 14.48 9.87
N ALA A 242 -5.77 15.62 10.55
CA ALA A 242 -5.72 16.91 9.85
C ALA A 242 -4.33 17.13 9.27
N ALA A 243 -4.28 17.58 8.03
CA ALA A 243 -3.04 17.79 7.30
C ALA A 243 -3.05 19.08 6.50
N THR A 244 -1.87 19.58 6.18
CA THR A 244 -1.67 20.75 5.31
C THR A 244 -0.65 20.39 4.24
N ILE A 245 -0.94 20.69 2.99
CA ILE A 245 0.03 20.65 1.91
C ILE A 245 0.58 22.08 1.77
N PRO A 246 1.89 22.31 2.05
CA PRO A 246 2.45 23.66 2.05
C PRO A 246 2.40 24.33 0.68
N ALA A 247 2.25 25.63 0.68
CA ALA A 247 2.43 26.47 -0.50
C ALA A 247 3.77 26.16 -1.19
N GLY A 248 3.76 26.13 -2.51
CA GLY A 248 4.96 25.81 -3.31
C GLY A 248 5.32 24.35 -3.41
N THR A 249 4.54 23.43 -2.82
CA THR A 249 4.72 21.97 -3.01
C THR A 249 4.61 21.58 -4.49
N TYR A 250 3.72 22.22 -5.23
CA TYR A 250 3.55 22.05 -6.68
C TYR A 250 3.60 23.40 -7.38
N ALA A 251 4.04 23.41 -8.65
CA ALA A 251 4.04 24.61 -9.45
C ALA A 251 2.60 25.14 -9.65
N GLY A 252 2.36 26.41 -9.26
CA GLY A 252 1.05 27.03 -9.33
C GLY A 252 0.15 26.84 -8.12
N VAL A 253 0.63 26.16 -7.07
CA VAL A 253 -0.04 26.06 -5.76
C VAL A 253 0.67 27.03 -4.80
N ASP A 254 0.20 28.26 -4.73
CA ASP A 254 0.87 29.37 -4.03
C ASP A 254 0.34 29.60 -2.61
N GLU A 255 -0.66 28.86 -2.18
CA GLU A 255 -1.27 28.91 -0.85
C GLU A 255 -1.24 27.51 -0.19
N ASP A 256 -1.27 27.49 1.14
CA ASP A 256 -1.41 26.27 1.90
C ASP A 256 -2.77 25.61 1.61
N VAL A 257 -2.79 24.31 1.44
CA VAL A 257 -4.01 23.52 1.19
C VAL A 257 -4.33 22.68 2.40
N THR A 258 -5.44 23.01 3.08
CA THR A 258 -5.97 22.22 4.21
C THR A 258 -6.61 20.94 3.69
N THR A 259 -6.29 19.83 4.30
CA THR A 259 -6.80 18.51 3.93
C THR A 259 -6.75 17.54 5.12
N VAL A 260 -7.01 16.27 4.85
CA VAL A 260 -6.78 15.16 5.78
C VAL A 260 -5.75 14.19 5.22
N ALA A 261 -5.17 13.39 6.08
CA ALA A 261 -4.23 12.34 5.71
C ALA A 261 -4.51 11.05 6.46
N VAL A 262 -4.07 9.93 5.89
CA VAL A 262 -3.92 8.63 6.54
C VAL A 262 -2.44 8.26 6.59
N SER A 263 -2.05 7.24 7.36
CA SER A 263 -0.66 6.81 7.39
C SER A 263 -0.36 5.80 6.28
N ALA A 264 0.79 5.96 5.61
CA ALA A 264 1.40 4.92 4.80
C ALA A 264 2.07 3.91 5.72
N VAL A 265 1.72 2.63 5.59
CA VAL A 265 2.21 1.55 6.45
C VAL A 265 2.83 0.46 5.58
N ILE A 266 3.95 -0.11 6.00
CA ILE A 266 4.40 -1.40 5.48
C ILE A 266 3.75 -2.49 6.32
N ILE A 267 3.14 -3.47 5.65
CA ILE A 267 2.62 -4.70 6.23
C ILE A 267 3.35 -5.90 5.64
N ALA A 268 3.46 -6.98 6.39
CA ALA A 268 4.12 -8.22 5.99
C ALA A 268 3.21 -9.42 6.18
N ALA A 269 3.28 -10.40 5.28
CA ALA A 269 2.67 -11.70 5.51
C ALA A 269 3.28 -12.35 6.76
N ASP A 270 2.46 -12.98 7.61
CA ASP A 270 2.88 -13.61 8.87
C ASP A 270 3.89 -14.75 8.68
N THR A 271 4.06 -15.22 7.44
CA THR A 271 5.02 -16.26 7.07
C THR A 271 6.45 -15.74 6.88
N VAL A 272 6.64 -14.43 6.83
CA VAL A 272 7.99 -13.82 6.72
C VAL A 272 8.76 -14.05 8.03
N SER A 273 10.05 -14.29 7.94
CA SER A 273 10.85 -14.57 9.14
C SER A 273 11.01 -13.32 10.03
N GLU A 274 11.09 -13.56 11.35
CA GLU A 274 11.33 -12.51 12.33
C GLU A 274 12.62 -11.73 12.02
N ASP A 275 13.70 -12.44 11.68
CA ASP A 275 14.99 -11.81 11.37
C ASP A 275 14.94 -10.95 10.11
N ALA A 276 14.18 -11.32 9.08
CA ALA A 276 14.03 -10.52 7.86
C ALA A 276 13.30 -9.20 8.14
N ILE A 277 12.21 -9.24 8.92
CA ILE A 277 11.46 -8.03 9.29
C ILE A 277 12.24 -7.16 10.28
N TYR A 278 12.93 -7.76 11.25
CA TYR A 278 13.82 -7.00 12.15
C TYR A 278 14.89 -6.22 11.36
N THR A 279 15.57 -6.89 10.43
CA THR A 279 16.61 -6.28 9.60
C THR A 279 16.05 -5.21 8.68
N LEU A 280 14.86 -5.44 8.12
CA LEU A 280 14.14 -4.44 7.31
C LEU A 280 13.86 -3.16 8.11
N CYS A 281 13.33 -3.30 9.34
CA CYS A 281 13.07 -2.14 10.21
C CYS A 281 14.36 -1.41 10.56
N ALA A 282 15.42 -2.15 10.93
CA ALA A 282 16.70 -1.56 11.27
C ALA A 282 17.30 -0.78 10.10
N ASP A 283 17.26 -1.35 8.89
CA ASP A 283 17.79 -0.70 7.70
C ASP A 283 17.01 0.58 7.35
N ILE A 284 15.67 0.53 7.38
CA ILE A 284 14.81 1.68 7.06
C ILE A 284 15.02 2.84 8.05
N PHE A 285 15.02 2.56 9.37
CA PHE A 285 15.00 3.63 10.37
C PHE A 285 16.39 4.06 10.82
N ASP A 286 17.36 3.14 10.94
CA ASP A 286 18.69 3.49 11.43
C ASP A 286 19.52 4.23 10.37
N ASN A 287 19.21 4.02 9.07
CA ASN A 287 19.87 4.69 7.95
C ASN A 287 19.07 5.89 7.39
N ALA A 288 17.89 6.18 7.94
CA ALA A 288 16.96 7.19 7.38
C ALA A 288 17.63 8.55 7.11
N ALA A 289 18.47 9.01 8.02
CA ALA A 289 19.15 10.31 7.90
C ALA A 289 20.13 10.36 6.71
N ASP A 290 20.77 9.24 6.40
CA ASP A 290 21.76 9.13 5.31
C ASP A 290 21.09 8.90 3.95
N LEU A 291 19.82 8.51 3.92
CA LEU A 291 19.06 8.16 2.72
C LEU A 291 18.13 9.29 2.22
N THR A 292 18.13 10.45 2.86
CA THR A 292 17.29 11.60 2.49
C THR A 292 17.54 12.10 1.06
N ASP A 293 18.76 11.98 0.56
CA ASP A 293 19.10 12.31 -0.82
C ASP A 293 18.57 11.27 -1.83
N SER A 294 18.36 10.04 -1.38
CA SER A 294 17.80 8.96 -2.21
C SER A 294 16.28 9.09 -2.37
N HIS A 295 15.59 9.48 -1.31
CA HIS A 295 14.15 9.81 -1.35
C HIS A 295 13.76 10.72 -0.17
N ALA A 296 13.07 11.83 -0.48
CA ALA A 296 12.69 12.85 0.51
C ALA A 296 11.86 12.30 1.68
N LYS A 297 11.09 11.22 1.49
CA LYS A 297 10.28 10.58 2.53
C LYS A 297 11.09 10.00 3.69
N TYR A 298 12.37 9.75 3.51
CA TYR A 298 13.23 9.37 4.63
C TYR A 298 13.34 10.45 5.71
N ALA A 299 13.22 11.74 5.33
CA ALA A 299 13.21 12.84 6.27
C ALA A 299 11.96 12.89 7.18
N GLU A 300 10.88 12.20 6.80
CA GLU A 300 9.63 12.13 7.56
C GLU A 300 9.61 10.93 8.54
N LEU A 301 10.56 10.01 8.42
CA LEU A 301 10.58 8.79 9.23
C LEU A 301 10.99 9.09 10.68
N SER A 302 10.27 8.48 11.61
CA SER A 302 10.67 8.40 13.00
C SER A 302 10.28 7.04 13.59
N VAL A 303 11.09 6.57 14.53
CA VAL A 303 10.82 5.29 15.23
C VAL A 303 9.50 5.37 16.02
N GLU A 304 9.20 6.54 16.59
CA GLU A 304 7.95 6.80 17.31
C GLU A 304 6.73 6.64 16.38
N ASN A 305 6.76 7.26 15.20
CA ASN A 305 5.71 7.09 14.20
C ASN A 305 5.65 5.65 13.70
N GLY A 306 6.81 5.00 13.49
CA GLY A 306 6.88 3.59 13.08
C GLY A 306 6.12 2.65 14.02
N ALA A 307 6.12 2.95 15.32
CA ALA A 307 5.49 2.19 16.38
C ALA A 307 4.07 2.65 16.74
N SER A 308 3.44 3.54 15.96
CA SER A 308 2.19 4.22 16.36
C SER A 308 0.90 3.47 16.05
N ILE A 309 0.95 2.40 15.26
CA ILE A 309 -0.24 1.66 14.83
C ILE A 309 -0.78 0.80 15.98
N THR A 310 -2.08 0.91 16.22
CA THR A 310 -2.79 0.13 17.26
C THR A 310 -3.91 -0.75 16.71
N SER A 311 -4.26 -0.59 15.45
CA SER A 311 -5.41 -1.28 14.82
C SER A 311 -5.09 -2.70 14.34
N VAL A 312 -3.83 -3.00 14.03
CA VAL A 312 -3.37 -4.31 13.57
C VAL A 312 -2.08 -4.66 14.29
N PRO A 313 -1.98 -5.86 14.89
CA PRO A 313 -0.77 -6.28 15.62
C PRO A 313 0.49 -6.22 14.76
N TYR A 314 1.61 -5.93 15.40
CA TYR A 314 2.91 -5.88 14.74
C TYR A 314 3.49 -7.28 14.50
N HIS A 315 4.27 -7.39 13.45
CA HIS A 315 5.08 -8.56 13.18
C HIS A 315 6.15 -8.72 14.30
N PRO A 316 6.43 -9.95 14.78
CA PRO A 316 7.39 -10.16 15.88
C PRO A 316 8.77 -9.53 15.63
N GLY A 317 9.27 -9.55 14.39
CA GLY A 317 10.54 -8.90 14.03
C GLY A 317 10.49 -7.38 14.16
N ALA A 318 9.38 -6.75 13.77
CA ALA A 318 9.18 -5.32 13.95
C ALA A 318 9.06 -4.96 15.45
N ALA A 319 8.28 -5.73 16.19
CA ALA A 319 8.11 -5.53 17.64
C ALA A 319 9.45 -5.64 18.39
N LYS A 320 10.30 -6.58 18.00
CA LYS A 320 11.66 -6.73 18.56
C LYS A 320 12.49 -5.46 18.29
N TYR A 321 12.49 -4.96 17.06
CA TYR A 321 13.19 -3.73 16.70
C TYR A 321 12.68 -2.53 17.52
N PHE A 322 11.36 -2.29 17.55
CA PHE A 322 10.79 -1.17 18.28
C PHE A 322 11.03 -1.24 19.77
N LYS A 323 10.99 -2.43 20.36
CA LYS A 323 11.31 -2.64 21.78
C LYS A 323 12.76 -2.24 22.11
N GLU A 324 13.72 -2.56 21.25
CA GLU A 324 15.13 -2.14 21.42
C GLU A 324 15.27 -0.61 21.34
N LYS A 325 14.38 0.08 20.61
CA LYS A 325 14.32 1.55 20.54
C LYS A 325 13.48 2.19 21.66
N GLY A 326 12.91 1.37 22.57
CA GLY A 326 12.13 1.86 23.73
C GLY A 326 10.62 1.96 23.52
N PHE A 327 10.09 1.40 22.45
CA PHE A 327 8.66 1.37 22.14
C PHE A 327 8.11 -0.06 22.23
N GLU A 328 7.09 -0.26 23.09
CA GLU A 328 6.38 -1.54 23.15
C GLU A 328 5.14 -1.48 22.25
N VAL A 329 5.00 -2.47 21.37
CA VAL A 329 3.89 -2.62 20.44
C VAL A 329 3.22 -3.98 20.63
N GLU A 330 1.92 -4.08 20.30
CA GLU A 330 1.17 -5.34 20.40
C GLU A 330 1.56 -6.28 19.26
N THR A 331 1.71 -7.56 19.55
CA THR A 331 1.98 -8.63 18.59
C THR A 331 0.88 -9.68 18.62
N LYS A 332 0.75 -10.47 17.55
CA LYS A 332 -0.12 -11.67 17.53
C LYS A 332 0.27 -12.68 18.60
#